data_b92de2988937f865c4d1067be864a1d3
#
_entry.id   b92de2988937f865c4d1067be864a1d3
#
_cell.length_a   1.000
_cell.length_b   1.000
_cell.length_c   1.000
_cell.angle_alpha   90.00
_cell.angle_beta   90.00
_cell.angle_gamma   90.00
#
_symmetry.space_group_name_H-M   'P 1'
#
loop_
_entity.id
_entity.type
_entity.pdbx_description
1 polymer ?
#
loop_
_entity_poly.entity_id
_entity_poly.type
_entity_poly.pdbx_seq_one_letter_code
_entity_poly.pdbx_strand_id
1 'polypeptide(L)'
;NSSTNGKTDAGEIIRTKFDEFINQQLLDYENTRLESKHTDFRLLMQEYHDGILLFEVSNNEVWEKASKDTAGLALFFRKNKENYKWEKPHFKGRVLQCKTAEVLDKAMKIVASQPSDSIDKSLRQLNDSVVNIKIEKGLYVQGDNKQVDFQVFKSGSQPETDAAYPFVAVPGKLLNTMPEEYSDVRGLVTADYQEFLEKEWIATLRTKYPVKVNQKVLSTVRKN
;
A
#
# COMPACT_ATOMS: atom_id res chain seq x y z
N ASN A 1 19.92 60.67 21.43
CA ASN A 1 19.33 59.47 20.88
C ASN A 1 18.93 58.55 22.02
N SER A 2 17.68 58.72 22.49
CA SER A 2 17.12 57.98 23.61
C SER A 2 16.52 56.69 23.12
N SER A 3 17.18 55.58 23.42
CA SER A 3 16.58 54.26 23.34
C SER A 3 15.62 54.09 24.50
N THR A 4 14.33 54.33 24.28
CA THR A 4 13.27 53.94 25.21
C THR A 4 13.11 52.41 25.12
N ASN A 5 13.83 51.74 25.99
CA ASN A 5 13.65 50.32 26.25
C ASN A 5 12.33 50.20 27.03
N GLY A 6 11.23 49.86 26.33
CA GLY A 6 9.91 49.68 26.92
C GLY A 6 9.94 48.48 27.85
N LYS A 7 10.21 48.73 29.15
CA LYS A 7 9.92 47.76 30.21
C LYS A 7 8.38 47.66 30.28
N THR A 8 7.84 46.63 29.68
CA THR A 8 6.44 46.25 29.91
C THR A 8 6.28 46.05 31.42
N ASP A 9 5.37 46.77 32.07
CA ASP A 9 5.13 46.64 33.49
C ASP A 9 4.74 45.20 33.83
N ALA A 10 5.42 44.58 34.80
CA ALA A 10 5.13 43.23 35.24
C ALA A 10 3.66 43.06 35.65
N GLY A 11 3.03 44.13 36.19
CA GLY A 11 1.61 44.13 36.52
C GLY A 11 0.70 44.03 35.28
N GLU A 12 1.09 44.66 34.19
CA GLU A 12 0.35 44.60 32.91
C GLU A 12 0.47 43.21 32.27
N ILE A 13 1.66 42.60 32.31
CA ILE A 13 1.88 41.22 31.84
C ILE A 13 1.01 40.25 32.65
N ILE A 14 1.00 40.36 33.96
CA ILE A 14 0.20 39.50 34.83
C ILE A 14 -1.29 39.63 34.53
N ARG A 15 -1.80 40.84 34.37
CA ARG A 15 -3.21 41.06 33.99
C ARG A 15 -3.55 40.44 32.65
N THR A 16 -2.74 40.68 31.63
CA THR A 16 -2.95 40.06 30.31
C THR A 16 -2.98 38.52 30.38
N LYS A 17 -2.02 37.94 31.09
CA LYS A 17 -1.97 36.47 31.25
C LYS A 17 -3.16 35.94 32.06
N PHE A 18 -3.62 36.68 33.05
CA PHE A 18 -4.81 36.30 33.80
C PHE A 18 -6.08 36.38 32.93
N ASP A 19 -6.23 37.42 32.15
CA ASP A 19 -7.37 37.55 31.24
C ASP A 19 -7.36 36.47 30.14
N GLU A 20 -6.18 36.16 29.59
CA GLU A 20 -6.00 35.04 28.67
C GLU A 20 -6.40 33.69 29.33
N PHE A 21 -5.96 33.46 30.55
CA PHE A 21 -6.29 32.24 31.31
C PHE A 21 -7.81 32.17 31.56
N ILE A 22 -8.45 33.23 32.04
CA ILE A 22 -9.91 33.27 32.27
C ILE A 22 -10.67 32.98 30.99
N ASN A 23 -10.30 33.63 29.88
CA ASN A 23 -10.94 33.41 28.60
C ASN A 23 -10.80 31.95 28.15
N GLN A 24 -9.60 31.33 28.30
CA GLN A 24 -9.39 29.95 27.96
C GLN A 24 -10.24 29.02 28.83
N GLN A 25 -10.30 29.27 30.17
CA GLN A 25 -11.11 28.45 31.07
C GLN A 25 -12.62 28.55 30.76
N LEU A 26 -13.09 29.72 30.34
CA LEU A 26 -14.49 29.88 29.92
C LEU A 26 -14.79 29.15 28.65
N LEU A 27 -13.87 29.15 27.66
CA LEU A 27 -14.00 28.41 26.43
C LEU A 27 -13.98 26.90 26.69
N ASP A 28 -13.05 26.42 27.51
CA ASP A 28 -12.94 25.01 27.87
C ASP A 28 -14.20 24.55 28.62
N TYR A 29 -14.71 25.35 29.55
CA TYR A 29 -15.96 25.04 30.25
C TYR A 29 -17.16 24.97 29.29
N GLU A 30 -17.27 25.92 28.35
CA GLU A 30 -18.34 25.89 27.36
C GLU A 30 -18.21 24.67 26.41
N ASN A 31 -16.99 24.32 25.98
CA ASN A 31 -16.73 23.14 25.18
C ASN A 31 -17.22 21.86 25.85
N THR A 32 -17.00 21.69 27.15
CA THR A 32 -17.49 20.50 27.90
C THR A 32 -19.01 20.39 27.94
N ARG A 33 -19.73 21.48 27.63
CA ARG A 33 -21.20 21.56 27.67
C ARG A 33 -21.88 21.60 26.33
N LEU A 34 -21.11 21.71 25.23
CA LEU A 34 -21.68 21.83 23.88
C LEU A 34 -22.63 20.69 23.52
N GLU A 35 -22.23 19.46 23.79
CA GLU A 35 -23.03 18.28 23.50
C GLU A 35 -24.35 18.25 24.32
N SER A 36 -24.33 18.76 25.56
CA SER A 36 -25.52 18.81 26.42
C SER A 36 -26.46 19.94 26.04
N LYS A 37 -25.95 21.06 25.52
CA LYS A 37 -26.72 22.25 25.13
C LYS A 37 -27.28 22.16 23.70
N HIS A 38 -26.52 21.53 22.79
CA HIS A 38 -26.81 21.51 21.35
C HIS A 38 -26.95 20.07 20.84
N THR A 39 -28.19 19.64 20.65
CA THR A 39 -28.51 18.27 20.20
C THR A 39 -27.86 17.94 18.86
N ASP A 40 -27.85 18.88 17.90
CA ASP A 40 -27.27 18.65 16.58
C ASP A 40 -25.76 18.43 16.67
N PHE A 41 -25.08 19.20 17.52
CA PHE A 41 -23.66 19.02 17.78
C PHE A 41 -23.37 17.65 18.42
N ARG A 42 -24.16 17.24 19.40
CA ARG A 42 -24.05 15.92 20.02
C ARG A 42 -24.22 14.78 19.01
N LEU A 43 -25.23 14.88 18.12
CA LEU A 43 -25.47 13.88 17.07
C LEU A 43 -24.30 13.82 16.08
N LEU A 44 -23.77 14.97 15.71
CA LEU A 44 -22.59 15.07 14.85
C LEU A 44 -21.35 14.41 15.49
N MET A 45 -21.10 14.71 16.76
CA MET A 45 -19.98 14.10 17.49
C MET A 45 -20.13 12.59 17.63
N GLN A 46 -21.35 12.10 17.85
CA GLN A 46 -21.66 10.68 17.87
C GLN A 46 -21.40 10.02 16.50
N GLU A 47 -21.82 10.65 15.41
CA GLU A 47 -21.57 10.16 14.04
C GLU A 47 -20.06 10.05 13.75
N TYR A 48 -19.27 11.06 14.15
CA TYR A 48 -17.80 11.02 14.03
C TYR A 48 -17.19 9.87 14.84
N HIS A 49 -17.60 9.74 16.10
CA HIS A 49 -17.13 8.67 16.97
C HIS A 49 -17.46 7.28 16.39
N ASP A 50 -18.69 7.06 15.97
CA ASP A 50 -19.14 5.78 15.41
C ASP A 50 -18.42 5.52 14.06
N GLY A 51 -18.20 6.55 13.25
CA GLY A 51 -17.43 6.47 12.01
C GLY A 51 -15.98 6.06 12.23
N ILE A 52 -15.30 6.63 13.22
CA ILE A 52 -13.92 6.27 13.59
C ILE A 52 -13.85 4.81 14.07
N LEU A 53 -14.79 4.39 14.93
CA LEU A 53 -14.85 3.01 15.40
C LEU A 53 -15.11 2.02 14.26
N LEU A 54 -16.04 2.35 13.38
CA LEU A 54 -16.34 1.52 12.20
C LEU A 54 -15.11 1.40 11.29
N PHE A 55 -14.43 2.53 11.05
CA PHE A 55 -13.19 2.54 10.25
C PHE A 55 -12.13 1.63 10.86
N GLU A 56 -11.86 1.78 12.17
CA GLU A 56 -10.82 1.01 12.85
C GLU A 56 -11.13 -0.50 12.83
N VAL A 57 -12.38 -0.88 13.11
CA VAL A 57 -12.79 -2.29 13.08
C VAL A 57 -12.70 -2.84 11.64
N SER A 58 -13.18 -2.08 10.65
CA SER A 58 -13.10 -2.50 9.24
C SER A 58 -11.66 -2.63 8.75
N ASN A 59 -10.79 -1.72 9.19
CA ASN A 59 -9.36 -1.79 8.88
C ASN A 59 -8.74 -3.09 9.43
N ASN A 60 -8.99 -3.41 10.69
CA ASN A 60 -8.42 -4.59 11.34
C ASN A 60 -8.98 -5.90 10.79
N GLU A 61 -10.31 -5.99 10.59
CA GLU A 61 -10.96 -7.22 10.19
C GLU A 61 -10.83 -7.52 8.69
N VAL A 62 -10.68 -6.48 7.85
CA VAL A 62 -10.72 -6.61 6.39
C VAL A 62 -9.44 -6.10 5.73
N TRP A 63 -9.16 -4.80 5.81
CA TRP A 63 -8.16 -4.18 4.93
C TRP A 63 -6.73 -4.54 5.29
N GLU A 64 -6.37 -4.42 6.56
CA GLU A 64 -5.04 -4.78 7.04
C GLU A 64 -4.81 -6.29 6.91
N LYS A 65 -5.81 -7.10 7.24
CA LYS A 65 -5.79 -8.54 7.07
C LYS A 65 -5.59 -8.92 5.60
N ALA A 66 -6.37 -8.32 4.68
CA ALA A 66 -6.23 -8.58 3.25
C ALA A 66 -4.82 -8.28 2.72
N SER A 67 -4.15 -7.25 3.24
CA SER A 67 -2.82 -6.85 2.79
C SER A 67 -1.68 -7.68 3.39
N LYS A 68 -1.85 -8.20 4.62
CA LYS A 68 -0.81 -8.90 5.41
C LYS A 68 -0.91 -10.42 5.37
N ASP A 69 -2.09 -10.96 5.12
CA ASP A 69 -2.33 -12.42 5.09
C ASP A 69 -1.79 -13.06 3.80
N THR A 70 -0.49 -13.25 3.74
CA THR A 70 0.17 -13.86 2.58
C THR A 70 -0.30 -15.29 2.30
N ALA A 71 -0.65 -16.05 3.33
CA ALA A 71 -1.16 -17.41 3.19
C ALA A 71 -2.59 -17.42 2.63
N GLY A 72 -3.45 -16.54 3.13
CA GLY A 72 -4.81 -16.35 2.63
C GLY A 72 -4.82 -15.86 1.19
N LEU A 73 -3.99 -14.87 0.85
CA LEU A 73 -3.82 -14.40 -0.53
C LEU A 73 -3.38 -15.50 -1.48
N ALA A 74 -2.39 -16.32 -1.09
CA ALA A 74 -1.93 -17.43 -1.91
C ALA A 74 -3.01 -18.52 -2.09
N LEU A 75 -3.79 -18.80 -1.06
CA LEU A 75 -4.89 -19.77 -1.12
C LEU A 75 -6.04 -19.22 -1.99
N PHE A 76 -6.43 -17.97 -1.79
CA PHE A 76 -7.48 -17.31 -2.54
C PHE A 76 -7.12 -17.25 -4.03
N PHE A 77 -5.89 -16.85 -4.35
CA PHE A 77 -5.38 -16.86 -5.72
C PHE A 77 -5.47 -18.24 -6.35
N ARG A 78 -5.01 -19.29 -5.67
CA ARG A 78 -5.05 -20.68 -6.20
C ARG A 78 -6.48 -21.14 -6.54
N LYS A 79 -7.45 -20.78 -5.69
CA LYS A 79 -8.86 -21.11 -5.90
C LYS A 79 -9.49 -20.35 -7.05
N ASN A 80 -9.03 -19.12 -7.29
CA ASN A 80 -9.62 -18.19 -8.25
C ASN A 80 -8.68 -17.88 -9.42
N LYS A 81 -7.66 -18.69 -9.66
CA LYS A 81 -6.56 -18.45 -10.60
C LYS A 81 -7.05 -18.09 -12.01
N GLU A 82 -8.12 -18.73 -12.45
CA GLU A 82 -8.72 -18.52 -13.77
C GLU A 82 -9.23 -17.09 -14.01
N ASN A 83 -9.52 -16.35 -12.93
CA ASN A 83 -9.97 -14.95 -13.01
C ASN A 83 -8.83 -13.97 -13.32
N TYR A 84 -7.57 -14.43 -13.22
CA TYR A 84 -6.38 -13.58 -13.39
C TYR A 84 -5.62 -13.86 -14.68
N LYS A 85 -6.32 -14.35 -15.70
CA LYS A 85 -5.73 -14.57 -17.05
C LYS A 85 -5.27 -13.28 -17.68
N TRP A 86 -4.14 -13.35 -18.35
CA TRP A 86 -3.60 -12.27 -19.16
C TRP A 86 -3.96 -12.42 -20.64
N GLU A 87 -4.15 -11.31 -21.30
CA GLU A 87 -4.36 -11.28 -22.76
C GLU A 87 -3.04 -11.41 -23.52
N LYS A 88 -1.93 -10.99 -22.92
CA LYS A 88 -0.59 -11.00 -23.54
C LYS A 88 0.40 -11.78 -22.69
N PRO A 89 1.41 -12.40 -23.32
CA PRO A 89 2.49 -13.04 -22.56
C PRO A 89 3.24 -12.04 -21.68
N HIS A 90 3.64 -12.50 -20.50
CA HIS A 90 4.46 -11.77 -19.56
C HIS A 90 5.80 -12.48 -19.36
N PHE A 91 6.87 -11.74 -19.32
CA PHE A 91 8.17 -12.27 -18.95
C PHE A 91 8.45 -11.98 -17.48
N LYS A 92 8.60 -13.03 -16.69
CA LYS A 92 8.99 -12.96 -15.29
C LYS A 92 10.47 -13.22 -15.15
N GLY A 93 11.25 -12.19 -14.85
CA GLY A 93 12.70 -12.33 -14.85
C GLY A 93 13.45 -11.15 -14.28
N ARG A 94 14.72 -11.08 -14.67
CA ARG A 94 15.64 -10.02 -14.26
C ARG A 94 16.38 -9.48 -15.47
N VAL A 95 16.60 -8.18 -15.50
CA VAL A 95 17.58 -7.54 -16.40
C VAL A 95 18.85 -7.32 -15.59
N LEU A 96 19.92 -8.00 -15.98
CA LEU A 96 21.24 -7.91 -15.36
C LEU A 96 22.15 -7.09 -16.25
N GLN A 97 22.74 -6.03 -15.71
CA GLN A 97 23.72 -5.20 -16.42
C GLN A 97 25.03 -5.24 -15.63
N CYS A 98 26.09 -5.77 -16.21
CA CYS A 98 27.35 -6.06 -15.55
C CYS A 98 28.52 -5.28 -16.17
N LYS A 99 29.51 -4.92 -15.33
CA LYS A 99 30.73 -4.23 -15.76
C LYS A 99 31.65 -5.11 -16.59
N THR A 100 31.75 -6.39 -16.24
CA THR A 100 32.64 -7.34 -16.91
C THR A 100 31.93 -8.65 -17.24
N ALA A 101 32.47 -9.40 -18.18
CA ALA A 101 31.95 -10.71 -18.59
C ALA A 101 32.02 -11.70 -17.41
N GLU A 102 33.08 -11.67 -16.57
CA GLU A 102 33.24 -12.55 -15.43
C GLU A 102 32.15 -12.33 -14.37
N VAL A 103 31.72 -11.07 -14.16
CA VAL A 103 30.61 -10.74 -13.25
C VAL A 103 29.31 -11.29 -13.82
N LEU A 104 29.10 -11.17 -15.13
CA LEU A 104 27.91 -11.73 -15.79
C LEU A 104 27.87 -13.26 -15.67
N ASP A 105 28.98 -13.94 -15.91
CA ASP A 105 29.06 -15.41 -15.77
C ASP A 105 28.77 -15.88 -14.35
N LYS A 106 29.29 -15.17 -13.33
CA LYS A 106 28.99 -15.46 -11.93
C LYS A 106 27.51 -15.23 -11.63
N ALA A 107 26.94 -14.14 -12.13
CA ALA A 107 25.52 -13.83 -11.94
C ALA A 107 24.61 -14.90 -12.60
N MET A 108 24.93 -15.33 -13.81
CA MET A 108 24.17 -16.38 -14.49
C MET A 108 24.25 -17.74 -13.77
N LYS A 109 25.42 -18.10 -13.20
CA LYS A 109 25.57 -19.30 -12.37
C LYS A 109 24.70 -19.23 -11.11
N ILE A 110 24.66 -18.07 -10.44
CA ILE A 110 23.79 -17.84 -9.28
C ILE A 110 22.32 -18.05 -9.67
N VAL A 111 21.87 -17.43 -10.77
CA VAL A 111 20.48 -17.56 -11.23
C VAL A 111 20.12 -19.00 -11.58
N ALA A 112 21.06 -19.76 -12.16
CA ALA A 112 20.81 -21.14 -12.55
C ALA A 112 20.82 -22.14 -11.38
N SER A 113 21.53 -21.85 -10.30
CA SER A 113 21.80 -22.81 -9.21
C SER A 113 21.00 -22.56 -7.94
N GLN A 114 20.43 -21.36 -7.76
CA GLN A 114 19.80 -20.99 -6.50
C GLN A 114 18.27 -20.90 -6.57
N PRO A 115 17.58 -21.14 -5.45
CA PRO A 115 16.14 -20.90 -5.33
C PRO A 115 15.80 -19.42 -5.55
N SER A 116 14.62 -19.14 -6.12
CA SER A 116 14.18 -17.79 -6.50
C SER A 116 14.31 -16.75 -5.38
N ASP A 117 14.08 -17.16 -4.12
CA ASP A 117 14.07 -16.28 -2.95
C ASP A 117 15.47 -15.81 -2.53
N SER A 118 16.51 -16.58 -2.86
CA SER A 118 17.89 -16.27 -2.48
C SER A 118 18.71 -15.60 -3.59
N ILE A 119 18.25 -15.69 -4.84
CA ILE A 119 18.96 -15.16 -6.01
C ILE A 119 19.29 -13.67 -5.83
N ASP A 120 18.31 -12.85 -5.47
CA ASP A 120 18.49 -11.39 -5.39
C ASP A 120 19.52 -11.00 -4.32
N LYS A 121 19.54 -11.73 -3.19
CA LYS A 121 20.54 -11.52 -2.13
C LYS A 121 21.94 -11.88 -2.61
N SER A 122 22.07 -13.03 -3.27
CA SER A 122 23.38 -13.52 -3.78
C SER A 122 23.91 -12.67 -4.92
N LEU A 123 23.04 -12.19 -5.82
CA LEU A 123 23.43 -11.26 -6.88
C LEU A 123 23.95 -9.93 -6.32
N ARG A 124 23.30 -9.39 -5.27
CA ARG A 124 23.75 -8.15 -4.61
C ARG A 124 25.11 -8.31 -3.95
N GLN A 125 25.50 -9.50 -3.53
CA GLN A 125 26.83 -9.79 -2.97
C GLN A 125 27.96 -9.71 -4.00
N LEU A 126 27.65 -9.67 -5.31
CA LEU A 126 28.64 -9.38 -6.36
C LEU A 126 29.05 -7.90 -6.40
N ASN A 127 28.28 -7.03 -5.72
CA ASN A 127 28.63 -5.65 -5.45
C ASN A 127 29.41 -5.60 -4.13
N ASP A 128 30.65 -5.17 -4.23
CA ASP A 128 31.52 -4.94 -3.09
C ASP A 128 31.64 -3.42 -2.84
N SER A 129 32.85 -2.90 -2.69
CA SER A 129 33.11 -1.44 -2.60
C SER A 129 32.68 -0.68 -3.86
N VAL A 130 32.45 -1.39 -4.96
CA VAL A 130 32.04 -0.86 -6.26
C VAL A 130 30.81 -1.60 -6.76
N VAL A 131 29.86 -0.87 -7.36
CA VAL A 131 28.71 -1.48 -8.03
C VAL A 131 29.18 -2.16 -9.32
N ASN A 132 29.22 -3.50 -9.31
CA ASN A 132 29.64 -4.34 -10.44
C ASN A 132 28.46 -4.84 -11.28
N ILE A 133 27.27 -4.91 -10.69
CA ILE A 133 26.04 -5.38 -11.32
C ILE A 133 24.85 -4.52 -10.92
N LYS A 134 24.06 -4.10 -11.89
CA LYS A 134 22.72 -3.55 -11.74
C LYS A 134 21.69 -4.64 -11.99
N ILE A 135 20.67 -4.72 -11.13
CA ILE A 135 19.66 -5.77 -11.15
C ILE A 135 18.30 -5.11 -11.16
N GLU A 136 17.53 -5.36 -12.20
CA GLU A 136 16.12 -4.98 -12.29
C GLU A 136 15.29 -6.25 -12.38
N LYS A 137 14.48 -6.53 -11.34
CA LYS A 137 13.58 -7.67 -11.29
C LYS A 137 12.17 -7.19 -11.61
N GLY A 138 11.49 -7.90 -12.48
CA GLY A 138 10.14 -7.50 -12.88
C GLY A 138 9.35 -8.59 -13.56
N LEU A 139 8.10 -8.22 -13.82
CA LEU A 139 7.18 -8.88 -14.71
C LEU A 139 6.92 -7.90 -15.85
N TYR A 140 7.33 -8.27 -17.04
CA TYR A 140 7.37 -7.38 -18.20
C TYR A 140 6.42 -7.87 -19.29
N VAL A 141 5.71 -6.95 -19.90
CA VAL A 141 5.07 -7.17 -21.21
C VAL A 141 5.91 -6.56 -22.31
N GLN A 142 5.64 -6.95 -23.56
CA GLN A 142 6.30 -6.33 -24.71
C GLN A 142 6.05 -4.82 -24.73
N GLY A 143 7.13 -4.04 -24.78
CA GLY A 143 7.13 -2.58 -24.73
C GLY A 143 7.61 -1.99 -23.40
N ASP A 144 7.70 -2.78 -22.32
CA ASP A 144 8.10 -2.29 -21.00
C ASP A 144 9.61 -2.04 -20.87
N ASN A 145 10.41 -2.91 -21.50
CA ASN A 145 11.87 -2.83 -21.38
C ASN A 145 12.54 -3.28 -22.69
N LYS A 146 13.34 -2.42 -23.28
CA LYS A 146 14.00 -2.65 -24.57
C LYS A 146 14.89 -3.90 -24.59
N GLN A 147 15.58 -4.23 -23.47
CA GLN A 147 16.43 -5.42 -23.38
C GLN A 147 15.58 -6.69 -23.35
N VAL A 148 14.45 -6.66 -22.64
CA VAL A 148 13.48 -7.76 -22.60
C VAL A 148 12.83 -7.93 -23.97
N ASP A 149 12.45 -6.85 -24.62
CA ASP A 149 11.85 -6.87 -25.94
C ASP A 149 12.79 -7.55 -26.96
N PHE A 150 14.04 -7.13 -26.98
CA PHE A 150 15.02 -7.68 -27.92
C PHE A 150 15.39 -9.13 -27.59
N GLN A 151 15.75 -9.43 -26.32
CA GLN A 151 16.28 -10.75 -25.96
C GLN A 151 15.20 -11.82 -25.78
N VAL A 152 14.01 -11.46 -25.28
CA VAL A 152 12.94 -12.40 -24.97
C VAL A 152 11.82 -12.40 -26.00
N PHE A 153 11.22 -11.24 -26.24
CA PHE A 153 10.10 -11.11 -27.17
C PHE A 153 10.53 -11.08 -28.66
N LYS A 154 11.85 -10.99 -28.93
CA LYS A 154 12.43 -10.93 -30.27
C LYS A 154 11.85 -9.76 -31.09
N SER A 155 11.60 -8.66 -30.45
CA SER A 155 11.01 -7.45 -31.01
C SER A 155 11.96 -6.24 -30.85
N GLY A 156 11.95 -5.37 -31.85
CA GLY A 156 12.79 -4.17 -31.87
C GLY A 156 14.23 -4.44 -32.33
N SER A 157 15.03 -3.38 -32.33
CA SER A 157 16.47 -3.43 -32.59
C SER A 157 17.27 -3.68 -31.33
N GLN A 158 18.50 -4.15 -31.45
CA GLN A 158 19.41 -4.30 -30.32
C GLN A 158 19.56 -2.95 -29.61
N PRO A 159 19.19 -2.89 -28.32
CA PRO A 159 19.26 -1.63 -27.57
C PRO A 159 20.72 -1.28 -27.24
N GLU A 160 20.99 0.03 -27.16
CA GLU A 160 22.26 0.52 -26.65
C GLU A 160 22.44 0.09 -25.20
N THR A 161 23.67 -0.31 -24.86
CA THR A 161 24.04 -0.66 -23.48
C THR A 161 24.74 0.51 -22.82
N ASP A 162 24.60 0.62 -21.50
CA ASP A 162 25.40 1.57 -20.70
C ASP A 162 26.89 1.22 -20.85
N ALA A 163 27.70 2.17 -21.30
CA ALA A 163 29.15 1.99 -21.48
C ALA A 163 29.85 1.53 -20.20
N ALA A 164 29.32 1.87 -19.02
CA ALA A 164 29.82 1.41 -17.73
C ALA A 164 29.38 -0.02 -17.38
N TYR A 165 28.32 -0.57 -18.06
CA TYR A 165 27.76 -1.90 -17.81
C TYR A 165 27.40 -2.57 -19.16
N PRO A 166 28.39 -2.83 -20.02
CA PRO A 166 28.16 -3.27 -21.40
C PRO A 166 27.64 -4.71 -21.53
N PHE A 167 27.79 -5.52 -20.47
CA PHE A 167 27.39 -6.93 -20.49
C PHE A 167 25.98 -7.10 -19.92
N VAL A 168 25.01 -7.44 -20.76
CA VAL A 168 23.60 -7.54 -20.41
C VAL A 168 23.05 -8.93 -20.64
N ALA A 169 22.36 -9.48 -19.66
CA ALA A 169 21.54 -10.70 -19.78
C ALA A 169 20.17 -10.53 -19.16
N VAL A 170 19.22 -11.31 -19.69
CA VAL A 170 17.82 -11.26 -19.26
C VAL A 170 17.35 -12.66 -18.87
N PRO A 171 17.84 -13.21 -17.71
CA PRO A 171 17.39 -14.52 -17.23
C PRO A 171 15.98 -14.45 -16.66
N GLY A 172 15.17 -15.46 -16.96
CA GLY A 172 13.79 -15.58 -16.49
C GLY A 172 13.00 -16.58 -17.30
N LYS A 173 11.69 -16.46 -17.22
CA LYS A 173 10.77 -17.31 -17.98
C LYS A 173 9.59 -16.54 -18.57
N LEU A 174 9.13 -17.00 -19.69
CA LEU A 174 7.92 -16.50 -20.35
C LEU A 174 6.69 -17.21 -19.78
N LEU A 175 5.72 -16.43 -19.32
CA LEU A 175 4.42 -16.85 -18.83
C LEU A 175 3.39 -16.44 -19.89
N ASN A 176 2.76 -17.41 -20.56
CA ASN A 176 1.92 -17.11 -21.72
C ASN A 176 0.60 -16.43 -21.33
N THR A 177 -0.21 -17.06 -20.47
CA THR A 177 -1.57 -16.56 -20.19
C THR A 177 -1.93 -16.53 -18.71
N MET A 178 -1.11 -17.13 -17.86
CA MET A 178 -1.45 -17.32 -16.44
C MET A 178 -0.32 -16.86 -15.52
N PRO A 179 -0.63 -16.07 -14.49
CA PRO A 179 0.30 -15.79 -13.41
C PRO A 179 0.63 -17.10 -12.66
N GLU A 180 1.83 -17.20 -12.13
CA GLU A 180 2.25 -18.38 -11.37
C GLU A 180 1.82 -18.31 -9.92
N GLU A 181 1.99 -17.14 -9.34
CA GLU A 181 1.72 -16.87 -7.94
C GLU A 181 0.98 -15.54 -7.77
N TYR A 182 0.35 -15.36 -6.62
CA TYR A 182 -0.45 -14.16 -6.36
C TYR A 182 0.38 -12.86 -6.44
N SER A 183 1.68 -12.93 -6.19
CA SER A 183 2.58 -11.77 -6.27
C SER A 183 2.69 -11.21 -7.69
N ASP A 184 2.45 -12.02 -8.71
CA ASP A 184 2.46 -11.59 -10.12
C ASP A 184 1.28 -10.65 -10.45
N VAL A 185 0.19 -10.78 -9.70
CA VAL A 185 -1.06 -9.99 -9.84
C VAL A 185 -1.55 -9.48 -8.47
N ARG A 186 -0.60 -9.18 -7.59
CA ARG A 186 -0.87 -8.89 -6.18
C ARG A 186 -1.97 -7.85 -5.96
N GLY A 187 -1.96 -6.78 -6.73
CA GLY A 187 -2.97 -5.71 -6.59
C GLY A 187 -4.39 -6.22 -6.81
N LEU A 188 -4.60 -6.98 -7.89
CA LEU A 188 -5.91 -7.56 -8.20
C LEU A 188 -6.35 -8.58 -7.14
N VAL A 189 -5.45 -9.52 -6.80
CA VAL A 189 -5.75 -10.55 -5.80
C VAL A 189 -6.05 -9.94 -4.43
N THR A 190 -5.32 -8.90 -4.03
CA THR A 190 -5.57 -8.23 -2.74
C THR A 190 -6.93 -7.54 -2.73
N ALA A 191 -7.32 -6.87 -3.82
CA ALA A 191 -8.63 -6.22 -3.92
C ALA A 191 -9.78 -7.23 -3.86
N ASP A 192 -9.69 -8.32 -4.63
CA ASP A 192 -10.71 -9.38 -4.63
C ASP A 192 -10.77 -10.12 -3.30
N TYR A 193 -9.62 -10.36 -2.66
CA TYR A 193 -9.55 -10.98 -1.35
C TYR A 193 -10.13 -10.10 -0.25
N GLN A 194 -9.92 -8.79 -0.35
CA GLN A 194 -10.54 -7.80 0.53
C GLN A 194 -12.07 -7.84 0.42
N GLU A 195 -12.60 -7.86 -0.80
CA GLU A 195 -14.05 -7.97 -1.03
C GLU A 195 -14.61 -9.29 -0.49
N PHE A 196 -13.87 -10.39 -0.64
CA PHE A 196 -14.24 -11.69 -0.07
C PHE A 196 -14.29 -11.65 1.46
N LEU A 197 -13.26 -11.11 2.12
CA LEU A 197 -13.23 -10.98 3.58
C LEU A 197 -14.35 -10.08 4.11
N GLU A 198 -14.66 -8.99 3.41
CA GLU A 198 -15.76 -8.10 3.78
C GLU A 198 -17.11 -8.83 3.73
N LYS A 199 -17.39 -9.59 2.67
CA LYS A 199 -18.60 -10.39 2.53
C LYS A 199 -18.73 -11.43 3.64
N GLU A 200 -17.67 -12.15 3.95
CA GLU A 200 -17.61 -13.14 5.03
C GLU A 200 -17.84 -12.48 6.40
N TRP A 201 -17.22 -11.33 6.64
CA TRP A 201 -17.40 -10.58 7.87
C TRP A 201 -18.83 -10.08 8.04
N ILE A 202 -19.43 -9.47 7.01
CA ILE A 202 -20.82 -9.02 7.03
C ILE A 202 -21.78 -10.21 7.27
N ALA A 203 -21.55 -11.36 6.64
CA ALA A 203 -22.35 -12.55 6.88
C ALA A 203 -22.28 -13.02 8.34
N THR A 204 -21.09 -12.98 8.92
CA THR A 204 -20.85 -13.29 10.34
C THR A 204 -21.59 -12.31 11.24
N LEU A 205 -21.50 -11.00 10.97
CA LEU A 205 -22.20 -9.96 11.72
C LEU A 205 -23.73 -10.14 11.67
N ARG A 206 -24.29 -10.42 10.50
CA ARG A 206 -25.73 -10.66 10.33
C ARG A 206 -26.21 -11.87 11.14
N THR A 207 -25.40 -12.90 11.25
CA THR A 207 -25.70 -14.08 12.06
C THR A 207 -25.62 -13.76 13.56
N LYS A 208 -24.60 -13.01 13.97
CA LYS A 208 -24.36 -12.66 15.38
C LYS A 208 -25.33 -11.59 15.88
N TYR A 209 -25.71 -10.66 15.02
CA TYR A 209 -26.56 -9.51 15.36
C TYR A 209 -27.78 -9.43 14.43
N PRO A 210 -28.85 -10.19 14.71
CA PRO A 210 -30.05 -10.18 13.86
C PRO A 210 -30.75 -8.81 13.92
N VAL A 211 -30.95 -8.23 12.73
CA VAL A 211 -31.64 -6.92 12.59
C VAL A 211 -33.15 -7.10 12.49
N LYS A 212 -33.90 -6.38 13.33
CA LYS A 212 -35.37 -6.28 13.27
C LYS A 212 -35.75 -4.86 12.86
N VAL A 213 -36.42 -4.73 11.71
CA VAL A 213 -36.87 -3.43 11.21
C VAL A 213 -38.30 -3.17 11.70
N ASN A 214 -38.56 -2.04 12.36
CA ASN A 214 -39.88 -1.59 12.70
C ASN A 214 -40.54 -0.92 11.49
N GLN A 215 -41.34 -1.68 10.75
CA GLN A 215 -41.95 -1.22 9.50
C GLN A 215 -42.90 -0.03 9.71
N LYS A 216 -43.57 0.07 10.87
CA LYS A 216 -44.46 1.21 11.19
C LYS A 216 -43.67 2.50 11.31
N VAL A 217 -42.52 2.46 11.98
CA VAL A 217 -41.64 3.62 12.11
C VAL A 217 -40.95 3.96 10.77
N LEU A 218 -40.50 2.92 10.05
CA LEU A 218 -39.85 3.12 8.74
C LEU A 218 -40.80 3.82 7.75
N SER A 219 -42.10 3.50 7.77
CA SER A 219 -43.08 4.14 6.88
C SER A 219 -43.29 5.64 7.17
N THR A 220 -42.91 6.12 8.36
CA THR A 220 -43.00 7.55 8.73
C THR A 220 -41.77 8.37 8.30
N VAL A 221 -40.70 7.71 7.90
CA VAL A 221 -39.47 8.38 7.41
C VAL A 221 -39.74 8.90 6.01
N ARG A 222 -39.78 10.23 5.86
CA ARG A 222 -39.96 10.85 4.55
C ARG A 222 -38.64 10.69 3.76
N LYS A 223 -38.77 10.22 2.53
CA LYS A 223 -37.66 10.36 1.55
C LYS A 223 -37.60 11.83 1.14
N ASN A 224 -36.53 12.51 1.53
CA ASN A 224 -36.18 13.80 0.96
C ASN A 224 -35.52 13.58 -0.39
#